data_75797de15e52d6b07ab05e8c31d18389
#
_entry.id   75797de15e52d6b07ab05e8c31d18389
#
_cell.length_a   1.000
_cell.length_b   1.000
_cell.length_c   1.000
_cell.angle_alpha   90.00
_cell.angle_beta   90.00
_cell.angle_gamma   90.00
#
_symmetry.space_group_name_H-M   'P 1'
#
loop_
_entity.id
_entity.type
_entity.pdbx_description
1 polymer ?
#
loop_
_entity_poly.entity_id
_entity_poly.type
_entity_poly.pdbx_seq_one_letter_code
_entity_poly.pdbx_strand_id
1 'polypeptide(L)'
;MKKNLSIVILLISLAISQSVFSQIYSFEKGKVPEGWKIDKGVLHISSEKYKSGSQSLQIKWKQGAILTLPSPTGISEACRNRNGGMNAWIYNESPTKENLLFSFRDETGKEVCQLPFLLDFKGWRCIWAKFQGDMNMSSKSNIQSVEIQFPQH
;
A
#
# COMPACT_ATOMS: atom_id res chain seq x y z
N MET A 1 44.16 28.43 -14.27
CA MET A 1 42.80 28.51 -14.81
C MET A 1 42.08 27.21 -14.52
N LYS A 2 41.17 27.20 -13.53
CA LYS A 2 40.34 26.03 -13.21
C LYS A 2 39.08 26.08 -14.07
N LYS A 3 38.90 25.13 -14.98
CA LYS A 3 37.69 24.98 -15.75
C LYS A 3 36.63 24.36 -14.87
N ASN A 4 35.62 25.13 -14.49
CA ASN A 4 34.41 24.60 -13.85
C ASN A 4 33.57 23.91 -14.92
N LEU A 5 33.54 22.60 -14.88
CA LEU A 5 32.69 21.79 -15.71
C LEU A 5 31.36 21.66 -14.97
N SER A 6 30.37 22.48 -15.31
CA SER A 6 29.00 22.34 -14.84
C SER A 6 28.33 21.23 -15.65
N ILE A 7 28.18 20.06 -15.06
CA ILE A 7 27.36 18.98 -15.64
C ILE A 7 25.92 19.28 -15.25
N VAL A 8 25.16 19.87 -16.18
CA VAL A 8 23.71 19.91 -16.09
C VAL A 8 23.19 18.54 -16.54
N ILE A 9 22.88 17.66 -15.60
CA ILE A 9 22.18 16.43 -15.92
C ILE A 9 20.72 16.81 -16.13
N LEU A 10 20.36 17.09 -17.38
CA LEU A 10 18.98 17.18 -17.80
C LEU A 10 18.43 15.74 -17.87
N LEU A 11 17.89 15.24 -16.76
CA LEU A 11 17.10 14.04 -16.75
C LEU A 11 15.78 14.34 -17.45
N ILE A 12 15.80 14.32 -18.79
CA ILE A 12 14.58 14.14 -19.57
C ILE A 12 14.22 12.67 -19.44
N SER A 13 13.56 12.32 -18.35
CA SER A 13 12.79 11.09 -18.31
C SER A 13 11.59 11.31 -19.23
N LEU A 14 11.74 10.99 -20.50
CA LEU A 14 10.62 10.75 -21.39
C LEU A 14 9.98 9.43 -20.95
N ALA A 15 9.45 9.42 -19.74
CA ALA A 15 8.48 8.44 -19.33
C ALA A 15 7.21 8.78 -20.11
N ILE A 16 7.02 8.13 -21.25
CA ILE A 16 5.69 7.86 -21.75
C ILE A 16 5.10 6.85 -20.76
N SER A 17 4.90 7.32 -19.55
CA SER A 17 4.08 6.65 -18.57
C SER A 17 2.66 6.83 -19.07
N GLN A 18 2.11 5.77 -19.67
CA GLN A 18 0.69 5.56 -19.49
C GLN A 18 0.47 5.74 -18.00
N SER A 19 -0.22 6.80 -17.64
CA SER A 19 -0.50 7.17 -16.25
C SER A 19 -1.34 6.07 -15.63
N VAL A 20 -0.66 5.09 -15.05
CA VAL A 20 -1.26 4.22 -14.07
C VAL A 20 -1.51 5.15 -12.89
N PHE A 21 -2.73 5.60 -12.72
CA PHE A 21 -3.14 6.36 -11.56
C PHE A 21 -3.02 5.45 -10.34
N SER A 22 -1.83 5.39 -9.75
CA SER A 22 -1.68 4.82 -8.44
C SER A 22 -2.09 5.90 -7.45
N GLN A 23 -3.12 5.66 -6.68
CA GLN A 23 -3.43 6.54 -5.58
C GLN A 23 -2.29 6.46 -4.55
N ILE A 24 -1.57 7.55 -4.39
CA ILE A 24 -0.58 7.69 -3.34
C ILE A 24 -1.30 8.27 -2.11
N TYR A 25 -1.47 7.44 -1.09
CA TYR A 25 -1.84 7.95 0.22
C TYR A 25 -0.59 8.55 0.87
N SER A 26 -0.43 9.85 0.73
CA SER A 26 0.51 10.58 1.55
C SER A 26 -0.25 11.05 2.80
N PHE A 27 0.26 10.75 3.95
CA PHE A 27 -0.36 11.14 5.23
C PHE A 27 0.02 12.56 5.67
N GLU A 28 0.64 13.34 4.79
CA GLU A 28 1.17 14.69 5.05
C GLU A 28 0.12 15.73 5.41
N LYS A 29 -1.17 15.42 5.16
CA LYS A 29 -2.29 16.28 5.61
C LYS A 29 -2.66 16.09 7.09
N GLY A 30 -1.97 15.23 7.82
CA GLY A 30 -2.21 14.96 9.24
C GLY A 30 -3.55 14.30 9.54
N LYS A 31 -4.17 13.65 8.56
CA LYS A 31 -5.49 13.01 8.72
C LYS A 31 -5.47 11.59 8.19
N VAL A 32 -6.11 10.70 8.94
CA VAL A 32 -6.43 9.35 8.44
C VAL A 32 -7.42 9.51 7.28
N PRO A 33 -7.21 8.79 6.15
CA PRO A 33 -8.13 8.87 5.03
C PRO A 33 -9.57 8.54 5.43
N GLU A 34 -10.52 9.25 4.83
CA GLU A 34 -11.94 9.08 5.13
C GLU A 34 -12.38 7.63 4.87
N GLY A 35 -13.18 7.12 5.76
CA GLY A 35 -13.71 5.76 5.70
C GLY A 35 -12.76 4.66 6.16
N TRP A 36 -11.45 4.92 6.36
CA TRP A 36 -10.55 3.91 6.89
C TRP A 36 -10.92 3.59 8.34
N LYS A 37 -11.08 2.31 8.65
CA LYS A 37 -11.53 1.83 9.96
C LYS A 37 -10.76 0.60 10.38
N ILE A 38 -10.42 0.52 11.66
CA ILE A 38 -9.90 -0.69 12.29
C ILE A 38 -10.88 -1.13 13.39
N ASP A 39 -11.24 -2.40 13.40
CA ASP A 39 -12.23 -2.95 14.35
C ASP A 39 -11.68 -3.09 15.78
N LYS A 40 -10.40 -3.45 15.90
CA LYS A 40 -9.73 -3.71 17.18
C LYS A 40 -8.43 -2.93 17.27
N GLY A 41 -8.51 -1.60 17.34
CA GLY A 41 -7.30 -0.79 17.37
C GLY A 41 -7.55 0.69 17.22
N VAL A 42 -6.47 1.42 16.92
CA VAL A 42 -6.50 2.87 16.70
C VAL A 42 -5.61 3.21 15.52
N LEU A 43 -6.10 4.09 14.66
CA LEU A 43 -5.36 4.71 13.56
C LEU A 43 -5.00 6.14 13.96
N HIS A 44 -3.76 6.53 13.80
CA HIS A 44 -3.36 7.92 13.96
C HIS A 44 -2.18 8.27 13.05
N ILE A 45 -2.02 9.55 12.76
CA ILE A 45 -0.88 10.04 12.00
C ILE A 45 0.28 10.26 12.96
N SER A 46 1.46 9.81 12.56
CA SER A 46 2.68 9.88 13.36
C SER A 46 3.84 10.47 12.53
N SER A 47 4.65 11.27 13.18
CA SER A 47 5.93 11.78 12.66
C SER A 47 7.14 11.04 13.20
N GLU A 48 6.96 9.98 13.98
CA GLU A 48 8.07 9.21 14.57
C GLU A 48 8.76 8.29 13.57
N LYS A 49 7.99 7.63 12.72
CA LYS A 49 8.46 6.67 11.72
C LYS A 49 7.81 6.97 10.39
N TYR A 50 8.56 7.44 9.42
CA TYR A 50 8.08 7.69 8.05
C TYR A 50 9.12 7.24 7.03
N LYS A 51 8.67 6.83 5.86
CA LYS A 51 9.54 6.36 4.78
C LYS A 51 9.93 7.51 3.84
N SER A 52 9.01 8.41 3.60
CA SER A 52 9.18 9.63 2.80
C SER A 52 8.29 10.73 3.37
N GLY A 53 8.59 11.99 3.07
CA GLY A 53 7.87 13.10 3.66
C GLY A 53 8.19 13.27 5.14
N SER A 54 7.17 13.55 5.95
CA SER A 54 7.30 13.84 7.39
C SER A 54 6.35 13.04 8.27
N GLN A 55 5.42 12.28 7.67
CA GLN A 55 4.37 11.58 8.40
C GLN A 55 4.08 10.19 7.82
N SER A 56 3.46 9.34 8.63
CA SER A 56 2.95 8.04 8.25
C SER A 56 1.67 7.70 9.01
N LEU A 57 0.94 6.69 8.55
CA LEU A 57 -0.13 6.09 9.33
C LEU A 57 0.47 5.10 10.34
N GLN A 58 0.31 5.37 11.61
CA GLN A 58 0.60 4.42 12.68
C GLN A 58 -0.67 3.67 13.05
N ILE A 59 -0.55 2.35 13.12
CA ILE A 59 -1.65 1.44 13.45
C ILE A 59 -1.31 0.75 14.77
N LYS A 60 -2.06 1.06 15.82
CA LYS A 60 -2.04 0.30 17.08
C LYS A 60 -3.17 -0.70 17.03
N TRP A 61 -2.84 -1.97 16.92
CA TRP A 61 -3.81 -3.05 16.70
C TRP A 61 -3.78 -4.07 17.84
N LYS A 62 -4.89 -4.80 17.99
CA LYS A 62 -4.99 -5.98 18.82
C LYS A 62 -5.05 -7.22 17.93
N GLN A 63 -4.75 -8.36 18.50
CA GLN A 63 -4.76 -9.67 17.88
C GLN A 63 -5.99 -9.88 16.98
N GLY A 64 -5.74 -10.25 15.72
CA GLY A 64 -6.76 -10.48 14.70
C GLY A 64 -7.57 -9.24 14.31
N ALA A 65 -7.03 -8.04 14.51
CA ALA A 65 -7.67 -6.82 14.03
C ALA A 65 -7.81 -6.82 12.51
N ILE A 66 -8.81 -6.13 12.00
CA ILE A 66 -9.04 -5.91 10.56
C ILE A 66 -9.10 -4.41 10.31
N LEU A 67 -8.21 -3.94 9.43
CA LEU A 67 -8.27 -2.59 8.88
C LEU A 67 -8.99 -2.64 7.53
N THR A 68 -10.06 -1.87 7.39
CA THR A 68 -10.84 -1.77 6.15
C THR A 68 -10.60 -0.44 5.46
N LEU A 69 -10.30 -0.50 4.16
CA LEU A 69 -10.09 0.61 3.25
C LEU A 69 -11.20 0.56 2.18
N PRO A 70 -12.26 1.38 2.30
CA PRO A 70 -13.32 1.38 1.32
C PRO A 70 -12.88 2.12 0.05
N SER A 71 -13.25 1.60 -1.08
CA SER A 71 -13.14 2.22 -2.42
C SER A 71 -11.84 3.00 -2.65
N PRO A 72 -10.66 2.36 -2.57
CA PRO A 72 -9.41 3.06 -2.86
C PRO A 72 -9.43 3.60 -4.30
N THR A 73 -9.32 4.93 -4.45
CA THR A 73 -9.37 5.59 -5.77
C THR A 73 -8.32 5.01 -6.71
N GLY A 74 -8.70 4.73 -7.95
CA GLY A 74 -7.80 4.18 -8.97
C GLY A 74 -7.57 2.67 -8.87
N ILE A 75 -8.01 1.98 -7.82
CA ILE A 75 -7.79 0.54 -7.69
C ILE A 75 -8.54 -0.25 -8.77
N SER A 76 -9.75 0.19 -9.14
CA SER A 76 -10.55 -0.42 -10.21
C SER A 76 -9.88 -0.33 -11.57
N GLU A 77 -9.16 0.75 -11.86
CA GLU A 77 -8.38 0.89 -13.08
C GLU A 77 -7.11 0.05 -13.04
N ALA A 78 -6.41 0.07 -11.89
CA ALA A 78 -5.22 -0.73 -11.68
C ALA A 78 -5.49 -2.23 -11.83
N CYS A 79 -6.63 -2.74 -11.31
CA CYS A 79 -6.95 -4.16 -11.41
C CYS A 79 -7.31 -4.61 -12.84
N ARG A 80 -7.81 -3.72 -13.70
CA ARG A 80 -8.07 -4.01 -15.13
C ARG A 80 -6.80 -3.99 -15.98
N ASN A 81 -5.76 -3.31 -15.51
CA ASN A 81 -4.49 -3.27 -16.23
C ASN A 81 -3.67 -4.52 -15.90
N ARG A 82 -3.19 -5.22 -16.95
CA ARG A 82 -2.35 -6.42 -16.79
C ARG A 82 -1.11 -6.19 -15.91
N ASN A 83 -0.57 -4.98 -15.92
CA ASN A 83 0.59 -4.59 -15.11
C ASN A 83 0.19 -3.83 -13.84
N GLY A 84 -1.09 -3.67 -13.59
CA GLY A 84 -1.58 -2.98 -12.41
C GLY A 84 -1.42 -3.82 -11.15
N GLY A 85 -1.16 -3.16 -10.04
CA GLY A 85 -0.91 -3.81 -8.76
C GLY A 85 -0.97 -2.84 -7.60
N MET A 86 -0.58 -3.32 -6.44
CA MET A 86 -0.44 -2.49 -5.24
C MET A 86 1.03 -2.29 -4.88
N ASN A 87 1.29 -1.16 -4.25
CA ASN A 87 2.57 -0.83 -3.65
C ASN A 87 2.32 -0.21 -2.27
N ALA A 88 3.03 -0.67 -1.25
CA ALA A 88 2.99 -0.08 0.08
C ALA A 88 4.32 -0.27 0.81
N TRP A 89 4.72 0.71 1.64
CA TRP A 89 5.81 0.57 2.57
C TRP A 89 5.28 0.26 3.95
N ILE A 90 5.75 -0.84 4.53
CA ILE A 90 5.38 -1.30 5.87
C ILE A 90 6.60 -1.19 6.78
N TYR A 91 6.44 -0.51 7.92
CA TYR A 91 7.42 -0.54 9.01
C TYR A 91 7.00 -1.58 10.04
N ASN A 92 7.88 -2.51 10.32
CA ASN A 92 7.70 -3.48 11.39
C ASN A 92 8.78 -3.28 12.45
N GLU A 93 8.39 -3.18 13.71
CA GLU A 93 9.31 -2.99 14.83
C GLU A 93 9.76 -4.32 15.42
N SER A 94 8.87 -5.31 15.41
CA SER A 94 9.09 -6.62 16.04
C SER A 94 8.85 -7.74 15.03
N PRO A 95 9.92 -8.38 14.53
CA PRO A 95 9.80 -9.51 13.61
C PRO A 95 8.97 -10.65 14.18
N THR A 96 8.09 -11.22 13.35
CA THR A 96 7.29 -12.41 13.65
C THR A 96 7.20 -13.30 12.43
N LYS A 97 6.85 -14.58 12.60
CA LYS A 97 6.62 -15.52 11.49
C LYS A 97 5.18 -15.46 10.96
N GLU A 98 4.44 -14.44 11.33
CA GLU A 98 3.06 -14.26 10.91
C GLU A 98 2.94 -13.27 9.75
N ASN A 99 1.77 -13.27 9.12
CA ASN A 99 1.48 -12.42 7.96
C ASN A 99 0.49 -11.31 8.30
N LEU A 100 0.67 -10.16 7.65
CA LEU A 100 -0.46 -9.31 7.28
C LEU A 100 -1.12 -9.96 6.08
N LEU A 101 -2.43 -10.13 6.11
CA LEU A 101 -3.19 -10.66 4.98
C LEU A 101 -4.00 -9.54 4.35
N PHE A 102 -3.67 -9.18 3.11
CA PHE A 102 -4.43 -8.23 2.30
C PHE A 102 -5.47 -9.00 1.50
N SER A 103 -6.75 -8.76 1.77
CA SER A 103 -7.88 -9.33 1.04
C SER A 103 -8.55 -8.25 0.22
N PHE A 104 -8.68 -8.47 -1.07
CA PHE A 104 -9.30 -7.56 -2.03
C PHE A 104 -10.70 -8.06 -2.35
N ARG A 105 -11.72 -7.20 -2.16
CA ARG A 105 -13.13 -7.57 -2.29
C ARG A 105 -13.82 -6.76 -3.37
N ASP A 106 -14.74 -7.41 -4.08
CA ASP A 106 -15.63 -6.78 -5.05
C ASP A 106 -16.81 -6.04 -4.38
N GLU A 107 -17.71 -5.49 -5.18
CA GLU A 107 -18.90 -4.78 -4.73
C GLU A 107 -19.90 -5.65 -3.95
N THR A 108 -19.81 -6.97 -4.10
CA THR A 108 -20.65 -7.94 -3.35
C THR A 108 -20.01 -8.33 -2.01
N GLY A 109 -18.79 -7.86 -1.74
CA GLY A 109 -17.99 -8.24 -0.58
C GLY A 109 -17.26 -9.59 -0.75
N LYS A 110 -17.34 -10.21 -1.94
CA LYS A 110 -16.61 -11.44 -2.24
C LYS A 110 -15.12 -11.14 -2.44
N GLU A 111 -14.27 -11.97 -1.84
CA GLU A 111 -12.83 -11.91 -2.07
C GLU A 111 -12.49 -12.32 -3.51
N VAL A 112 -11.77 -11.47 -4.22
CA VAL A 112 -11.33 -11.68 -5.62
C VAL A 112 -9.86 -12.02 -5.74
N CYS A 113 -9.05 -11.60 -4.78
CA CYS A 113 -7.66 -12.03 -4.61
C CYS A 113 -7.16 -11.66 -3.22
N GLN A 114 -6.02 -12.23 -2.84
CA GLN A 114 -5.36 -11.95 -1.56
C GLN A 114 -3.84 -11.94 -1.71
N LEU A 115 -3.19 -11.28 -0.75
CA LEU A 115 -1.73 -11.19 -0.68
C LEU A 115 -1.28 -11.35 0.78
N PRO A 116 -0.63 -12.46 1.15
CA PRO A 116 0.04 -12.58 2.43
C PRO A 116 1.38 -11.83 2.41
N PHE A 117 1.66 -11.09 3.47
CA PHE A 117 2.92 -10.36 3.62
C PHE A 117 3.57 -10.71 4.96
N LEU A 118 4.67 -11.47 4.89
CA LEU A 118 5.37 -11.98 6.06
C LEU A 118 6.06 -10.86 6.85
N LEU A 119 5.84 -10.83 8.17
CA LEU A 119 6.39 -9.83 9.10
C LEU A 119 7.73 -10.26 9.75
N ASP A 120 8.54 -11.06 9.06
CA ASP A 120 9.81 -11.60 9.56
C ASP A 120 10.99 -10.61 9.51
N PHE A 121 10.71 -9.32 9.39
CA PHE A 121 11.70 -8.27 9.24
C PHE A 121 11.56 -7.18 10.30
N LYS A 122 12.64 -6.42 10.51
CA LYS A 122 12.63 -5.18 11.30
C LYS A 122 12.93 -4.00 10.39
N GLY A 123 12.22 -2.88 10.61
CA GLY A 123 12.37 -1.67 9.81
C GLY A 123 11.38 -1.62 8.64
N TRP A 124 11.76 -0.93 7.56
CA TRP A 124 10.92 -0.73 6.38
C TRP A 124 11.10 -1.84 5.35
N ARG A 125 9.98 -2.39 4.86
CA ARG A 125 9.95 -3.29 3.70
C ARG A 125 8.82 -2.86 2.76
N CYS A 126 9.12 -2.88 1.45
CA CYS A 126 8.14 -2.60 0.41
C CYS A 126 7.35 -3.87 0.08
N ILE A 127 6.03 -3.74 -0.03
CA ILE A 127 5.17 -4.66 -0.76
C ILE A 127 5.03 -4.12 -2.17
N TRP A 128 5.18 -4.96 -3.18
CA TRP A 128 4.79 -4.69 -4.54
C TRP A 128 4.26 -5.98 -5.16
N ALA A 129 3.04 -5.96 -5.64
CA ALA A 129 2.43 -7.15 -6.24
C ALA A 129 1.40 -6.76 -7.32
N LYS A 130 1.40 -7.48 -8.43
CA LYS A 130 0.43 -7.32 -9.52
C LYS A 130 -0.84 -8.09 -9.23
N PHE A 131 -2.00 -7.47 -9.48
CA PHE A 131 -3.29 -8.14 -9.26
C PHE A 131 -3.47 -9.37 -10.13
N GLN A 132 -3.28 -9.24 -11.44
CA GLN A 132 -3.48 -10.35 -12.40
C GLN A 132 -2.27 -11.32 -12.47
N GLY A 133 -1.07 -10.87 -12.10
CA GLY A 133 0.12 -11.70 -12.11
C GLY A 133 0.34 -12.41 -10.78
N ASP A 134 0.76 -11.67 -9.76
CA ASP A 134 1.23 -12.25 -8.51
C ASP A 134 0.08 -12.74 -7.62
N MET A 135 -1.10 -12.11 -7.70
CA MET A 135 -2.29 -12.47 -6.90
C MET A 135 -3.32 -13.29 -7.68
N ASN A 136 -3.04 -13.65 -8.95
CA ASN A 136 -3.91 -14.47 -9.80
C ASN A 136 -5.36 -13.96 -9.93
N MET A 137 -5.56 -12.64 -9.82
CA MET A 137 -6.89 -12.05 -9.97
C MET A 137 -7.39 -12.17 -11.41
N SER A 138 -8.67 -12.50 -11.58
CA SER A 138 -9.30 -12.50 -12.90
C SER A 138 -9.34 -11.07 -13.49
N SER A 139 -9.03 -10.92 -14.78
CA SER A 139 -9.14 -9.63 -15.49
C SER A 139 -10.57 -9.08 -15.56
N LYS A 140 -11.57 -9.91 -15.27
CA LYS A 140 -12.98 -9.53 -15.23
C LYS A 140 -13.44 -9.07 -13.82
N SER A 141 -12.59 -9.28 -12.80
CA SER A 141 -12.91 -8.86 -11.45
C SER A 141 -12.69 -7.36 -11.27
N ASN A 142 -13.45 -6.78 -10.34
CA ASN A 142 -13.27 -5.40 -9.91
C ASN A 142 -13.00 -5.41 -8.39
N ILE A 143 -12.23 -4.44 -7.90
CA ILE A 143 -11.96 -4.30 -6.47
C ILE A 143 -12.72 -3.07 -5.97
N GLN A 144 -13.53 -3.27 -4.94
CA GLN A 144 -14.29 -2.20 -4.29
C GLN A 144 -13.72 -1.85 -2.90
N SER A 145 -13.12 -2.81 -2.19
CA SER A 145 -12.53 -2.57 -0.88
C SER A 145 -11.31 -3.45 -0.64
N VAL A 146 -10.50 -3.03 0.32
CA VAL A 146 -9.34 -3.79 0.79
C VAL A 146 -9.49 -3.99 2.29
N GLU A 147 -9.30 -5.20 2.75
CA GLU A 147 -9.18 -5.54 4.16
C GLU A 147 -7.75 -6.01 4.46
N ILE A 148 -7.17 -5.50 5.54
CA ILE A 148 -5.87 -5.93 6.01
C ILE A 148 -6.06 -6.59 7.37
N GLN A 149 -5.90 -7.90 7.40
CA GLN A 149 -5.99 -8.68 8.64
C GLN A 149 -4.61 -8.73 9.31
N PHE A 150 -4.58 -8.38 10.58
CA PHE A 150 -3.40 -8.43 11.43
C PHE A 150 -3.21 -9.81 12.06
N PRO A 151 -2.00 -10.15 12.51
CA PRO A 151 -1.68 -11.42 13.15
C PRO A 151 -2.66 -11.85 14.25
N GLN A 152 -2.77 -13.18 14.43
CA GLN A 152 -3.67 -13.81 15.41
C GLN A 152 -2.96 -14.11 16.74
N HIS A 153 -1.61 -14.02 16.78
CA HIS A 153 -0.78 -14.34 17.95
C HIS A 153 0.18 -13.22 18.32
#